data_3135a9e3e0a4d83c3e78255bdb418ad8
#
_entry.id   3135a9e3e0a4d83c3e78255bdb418ad8
#
_cell.length_a   1.000
_cell.length_b   1.000
_cell.length_c   1.000
_cell.angle_alpha   90.00
_cell.angle_beta   90.00
_cell.angle_gamma   90.00
#
_symmetry.space_group_name_H-M   'P 1'
#
loop_
_entity.id
_entity.type
_entity.pdbx_description
1 polymer ?
#
loop_
_entity_poly.entity_id
_entity_poly.type
_entity_poly.pdbx_seq_one_letter_code
_entity_poly.pdbx_strand_id
1 'polypeptide(L)'
;MNYPLISEYIEAIRSAEDNFDKLSNLRPVLDGNGNPIMSSGNFAVVFKMKDIVTDRLFAVKCFIKNQEGRSERYAKIADELQYVSSPYILHVRYLEREFFVDSANCDEEEFPVLVMDWVDGQPLDAYLRQHLDDTYGLQMLAYSFCRMGAWLLSQPFAHGDLKPDNILVRDDGTLVLVDYDGMFVPSMEGETAMETGSPDFRHPLRTEQSFNEHIDDFSIATIALSLKAISLNPQLFHQYAASDRLLFSASDYLNIGQSPALKDIVSLSSDAELATILAAFHLAMANNDLSMVSFRIFMFNKPEKKVITLLSTDITDEERKNAIEDDYGVKYTADGLKLISALYDTTAYIIKKGTQVIGKRAFFECSSLQSITIPNSVTSIGDWAFGGCSSLKKIRIMKGSRTKVLQLLGGKYEDKLVEI
;
A
#
# COMPACT_ATOMS: atom_id res chain seq x y z
N MET A 1 -30.56 -14.98 18.14
CA MET A 1 -31.03 -14.82 16.75
C MET A 1 -30.09 -15.63 15.84
N ASN A 2 -30.65 -16.52 15.02
CA ASN A 2 -29.88 -17.13 13.94
C ASN A 2 -29.93 -16.19 12.74
N TYR A 3 -28.92 -16.27 11.86
CA TYR A 3 -28.85 -15.46 10.65
C TYR A 3 -28.88 -16.34 9.41
N PRO A 4 -29.40 -15.84 8.27
CA PRO A 4 -29.46 -16.57 7.02
C PRO A 4 -28.05 -16.98 6.51
N LEU A 5 -28.04 -18.02 5.70
CA LEU A 5 -26.84 -18.43 4.97
C LEU A 5 -26.54 -17.41 3.85
N ILE A 6 -25.28 -17.34 3.43
CA ILE A 6 -24.86 -16.47 2.32
C ILE A 6 -25.66 -16.77 1.05
N SER A 7 -25.97 -18.05 0.77
CA SER A 7 -26.79 -18.46 -0.38
C SER A 7 -28.21 -17.91 -0.33
N GLU A 8 -28.81 -17.85 0.86
CA GLU A 8 -30.16 -17.31 1.08
C GLU A 8 -30.16 -15.78 0.89
N TYR A 9 -29.13 -15.10 1.37
CA TYR A 9 -28.93 -13.68 1.08
C TYR A 9 -28.72 -13.39 -0.42
N ILE A 10 -27.96 -14.23 -1.15
CA ILE A 10 -27.79 -14.09 -2.60
C ILE A 10 -29.13 -14.23 -3.35
N GLU A 11 -29.99 -15.13 -2.91
CA GLU A 11 -31.30 -15.31 -3.52
C GLU A 11 -32.21 -14.11 -3.23
N ALA A 12 -32.29 -13.70 -1.96
CA ALA A 12 -33.10 -12.57 -1.54
C ALA A 12 -32.69 -11.25 -2.21
N ILE A 13 -31.36 -11.00 -2.36
CA ILE A 13 -30.85 -9.75 -2.94
C ILE A 13 -31.17 -9.60 -4.43
N ARG A 14 -31.43 -10.70 -5.15
CA ARG A 14 -31.85 -10.65 -6.57
C ARG A 14 -33.25 -10.02 -6.76
N SER A 15 -34.09 -10.10 -5.75
CA SER A 15 -35.42 -9.46 -5.68
C SER A 15 -35.38 -8.33 -4.63
N ALA A 16 -34.38 -7.50 -4.66
CA ALA A 16 -34.14 -6.45 -3.67
C ALA A 16 -35.32 -5.45 -3.56
N GLU A 17 -36.05 -5.21 -4.68
CA GLU A 17 -37.26 -4.36 -4.69
C GLU A 17 -38.37 -4.81 -3.78
N ASP A 18 -38.53 -6.13 -3.63
CA ASP A 18 -39.57 -6.73 -2.84
C ASP A 18 -39.12 -7.07 -1.42
N ASN A 19 -37.80 -7.26 -1.25
CA ASN A 19 -37.21 -7.77 -0.01
C ASN A 19 -36.59 -6.69 0.87
N PHE A 20 -36.40 -5.44 0.40
CA PHE A 20 -36.02 -4.32 1.24
C PHE A 20 -37.21 -3.42 1.58
N ASP A 21 -37.25 -2.90 2.81
CA ASP A 21 -38.23 -1.89 3.24
C ASP A 21 -37.84 -0.49 2.74
N LYS A 22 -36.82 0.13 3.33
CA LYS A 22 -36.37 1.50 3.01
C LYS A 22 -35.40 1.55 1.83
N LEU A 23 -34.77 0.45 1.50
CA LEU A 23 -33.77 0.32 0.46
C LEU A 23 -34.33 -0.30 -0.84
N SER A 24 -35.65 -0.33 -1.01
CA SER A 24 -36.31 -0.93 -2.16
C SER A 24 -35.90 -0.34 -3.52
N ASN A 25 -35.26 0.82 -3.56
CA ASN A 25 -34.64 1.40 -4.77
C ASN A 25 -33.26 0.79 -5.12
N LEU A 26 -32.66 -0.01 -4.24
CA LEU A 26 -31.36 -0.62 -4.51
C LEU A 26 -31.53 -1.87 -5.40
N ARG A 27 -30.58 -2.05 -6.30
CA ARG A 27 -30.43 -3.26 -7.14
C ARG A 27 -29.02 -3.80 -7.02
N PRO A 28 -28.82 -5.12 -7.00
CA PRO A 28 -27.48 -5.69 -6.98
C PRO A 28 -26.72 -5.35 -8.27
N VAL A 29 -25.47 -4.96 -8.13
CA VAL A 29 -24.56 -4.89 -9.28
C VAL A 29 -24.09 -6.30 -9.59
N LEU A 30 -24.25 -6.72 -10.85
CA LEU A 30 -23.92 -8.07 -11.28
C LEU A 30 -22.53 -8.13 -11.96
N ASP A 31 -21.86 -9.26 -11.78
CA ASP A 31 -20.63 -9.58 -12.50
C ASP A 31 -20.95 -10.04 -13.96
N GLY A 32 -19.90 -10.35 -14.73
CA GLY A 32 -20.04 -10.83 -16.11
C GLY A 32 -20.79 -12.18 -16.27
N ASN A 33 -21.01 -12.89 -15.16
CA ASN A 33 -21.72 -14.18 -15.12
C ASN A 33 -23.16 -14.02 -14.57
N GLY A 34 -23.58 -12.80 -14.24
CA GLY A 34 -24.90 -12.51 -13.70
C GLY A 34 -25.04 -12.79 -12.20
N ASN A 35 -23.93 -12.89 -11.46
CA ASN A 35 -23.97 -13.03 -10.01
C ASN A 35 -23.81 -11.67 -9.34
N PRO A 36 -24.45 -11.43 -8.17
CA PRO A 36 -24.22 -10.24 -7.38
C PRO A 36 -22.75 -10.08 -7.01
N ILE A 37 -22.18 -8.91 -7.25
CA ILE A 37 -20.83 -8.58 -6.78
C ILE A 37 -20.88 -8.48 -5.27
N MET A 38 -20.09 -9.31 -4.59
CA MET A 38 -20.05 -9.37 -3.14
C MET A 38 -18.64 -9.71 -2.62
N SER A 39 -18.43 -9.40 -1.35
CA SER A 39 -17.32 -9.86 -0.54
C SER A 39 -17.86 -10.51 0.73
N SER A 40 -17.25 -11.59 1.20
CA SER A 40 -17.69 -12.28 2.42
C SER A 40 -16.54 -12.44 3.41
N GLY A 41 -16.82 -12.19 4.68
CA GLY A 41 -15.95 -12.41 5.81
C GLY A 41 -16.53 -13.40 6.82
N ASN A 42 -15.93 -13.46 8.00
CA ASN A 42 -16.33 -14.40 9.06
C ASN A 42 -17.69 -14.07 9.70
N PHE A 43 -18.15 -12.81 9.63
CA PHE A 43 -19.31 -12.30 10.35
C PHE A 43 -20.40 -11.70 9.44
N ALA A 44 -20.05 -11.40 8.20
CA ALA A 44 -20.97 -10.74 7.28
C ALA A 44 -20.61 -11.02 5.81
N VAL A 45 -21.58 -10.76 4.95
CA VAL A 45 -21.43 -10.63 3.49
C VAL A 45 -21.78 -9.19 3.11
N VAL A 46 -21.01 -8.58 2.19
CA VAL A 46 -21.21 -7.22 1.71
C VAL A 46 -21.52 -7.26 0.22
N PHE A 47 -22.68 -6.73 -0.16
CA PHE A 47 -23.12 -6.64 -1.55
C PHE A 47 -22.88 -5.24 -2.12
N LYS A 48 -22.39 -5.17 -3.38
CA LYS A 48 -22.38 -3.93 -4.15
C LYS A 48 -23.76 -3.68 -4.72
N MET A 49 -24.39 -2.58 -4.32
CA MET A 49 -25.74 -2.22 -4.71
C MET A 49 -25.75 -0.88 -5.44
N LYS A 50 -26.69 -0.71 -6.37
CA LYS A 50 -26.90 0.53 -7.10
C LYS A 50 -28.30 1.06 -6.83
N ASP A 51 -28.40 2.31 -6.43
CA ASP A 51 -29.66 3.03 -6.32
C ASP A 51 -30.13 3.46 -7.72
N ILE A 52 -31.28 2.95 -8.16
CA ILE A 52 -31.80 3.21 -9.51
C ILE A 52 -32.36 4.63 -9.70
N VAL A 53 -32.57 5.38 -8.60
CA VAL A 53 -33.07 6.76 -8.64
C VAL A 53 -31.92 7.76 -8.71
N THR A 54 -30.86 7.53 -7.90
CA THR A 54 -29.76 8.47 -7.76
C THR A 54 -28.51 8.07 -8.55
N ASP A 55 -28.49 6.86 -9.11
CA ASP A 55 -27.35 6.23 -9.79
C ASP A 55 -26.11 5.99 -8.88
N ARG A 56 -26.27 6.22 -7.56
CA ARG A 56 -25.20 6.03 -6.57
C ARG A 56 -24.97 4.57 -6.23
N LEU A 57 -23.75 4.23 -5.87
CA LEU A 57 -23.36 2.89 -5.44
C LEU A 57 -23.24 2.82 -3.92
N PHE A 58 -23.71 1.71 -3.35
CA PHE A 58 -23.69 1.43 -1.93
C PHE A 58 -23.11 0.06 -1.63
N ALA A 59 -22.48 -0.07 -0.47
CA ALA A 59 -22.18 -1.33 0.17
C ALA A 59 -23.28 -1.65 1.17
N VAL A 60 -23.92 -2.80 1.02
CA VAL A 60 -24.92 -3.33 1.96
C VAL A 60 -24.31 -4.54 2.64
N LYS A 61 -24.02 -4.40 3.95
CA LYS A 61 -23.45 -5.46 4.80
C LYS A 61 -24.58 -6.20 5.48
N CYS A 62 -24.71 -7.50 5.18
CA CYS A 62 -25.65 -8.42 5.79
C CYS A 62 -24.91 -9.35 6.75
N PHE A 63 -25.40 -9.51 7.96
CA PHE A 63 -24.72 -10.29 9.00
C PHE A 63 -25.05 -11.77 8.88
N ILE A 64 -24.06 -12.64 9.12
CA ILE A 64 -24.22 -14.10 9.07
C ILE A 64 -24.02 -14.78 10.43
N LYS A 65 -23.68 -13.99 11.46
CA LYS A 65 -23.54 -14.47 12.85
C LYS A 65 -24.14 -13.48 13.83
N ASN A 66 -24.72 -14.01 14.88
CA ASN A 66 -25.18 -13.19 16.00
C ASN A 66 -23.99 -12.61 16.78
N GLN A 67 -24.13 -11.35 17.17
CA GLN A 67 -23.21 -10.67 18.06
C GLN A 67 -24.05 -9.78 18.98
N GLU A 68 -24.03 -10.07 20.25
CA GLU A 68 -24.85 -9.36 21.26
C GLU A 68 -24.47 -7.88 21.31
N GLY A 69 -25.47 -6.98 21.39
CA GLY A 69 -25.25 -5.53 21.43
C GLY A 69 -24.85 -4.85 20.12
N ARG A 70 -24.80 -5.58 18.99
CA ARG A 70 -24.42 -5.00 17.68
C ARG A 70 -25.28 -3.81 17.27
N SER A 71 -26.61 -3.93 17.40
CA SER A 71 -27.56 -2.86 17.04
C SER A 71 -27.25 -1.57 17.79
N GLU A 72 -27.08 -1.66 19.11
CA GLU A 72 -26.77 -0.50 19.95
C GLU A 72 -25.42 0.13 19.61
N ARG A 73 -24.41 -0.70 19.32
CA ARG A 73 -23.08 -0.22 18.92
C ARG A 73 -23.12 0.52 17.60
N TYR A 74 -23.72 -0.07 16.56
CA TYR A 74 -23.83 0.59 15.28
C TYR A 74 -24.71 1.84 15.31
N ALA A 75 -25.71 1.92 16.18
CA ALA A 75 -26.45 3.14 16.42
C ALA A 75 -25.54 4.25 16.98
N LYS A 76 -24.68 3.93 17.97
CA LYS A 76 -23.71 4.85 18.55
C LYS A 76 -22.65 5.30 17.52
N ILE A 77 -22.12 4.35 16.72
CA ILE A 77 -21.16 4.63 15.65
C ILE A 77 -21.79 5.54 14.58
N ALA A 78 -23.00 5.25 14.14
CA ALA A 78 -23.70 6.04 13.13
C ALA A 78 -23.99 7.46 13.63
N ASP A 79 -24.38 7.61 14.91
CA ASP A 79 -24.62 8.90 15.53
C ASP A 79 -23.34 9.76 15.62
N GLU A 80 -22.21 9.17 16.00
CA GLU A 80 -20.92 9.87 16.01
C GLU A 80 -20.48 10.27 14.59
N LEU A 81 -20.48 9.30 13.66
CA LEU A 81 -19.93 9.50 12.33
C LEU A 81 -20.75 10.45 11.45
N GLN A 82 -22.03 10.70 11.75
CA GLN A 82 -22.85 11.65 10.96
C GLN A 82 -22.31 13.08 10.99
N TYR A 83 -21.53 13.45 12.02
CA TYR A 83 -20.93 14.76 12.18
C TYR A 83 -19.49 14.84 11.68
N VAL A 84 -18.93 13.72 11.25
CA VAL A 84 -17.54 13.64 10.79
C VAL A 84 -17.46 13.91 9.29
N SER A 85 -16.82 14.99 8.88
CA SER A 85 -16.56 15.29 7.48
C SER A 85 -15.08 15.03 7.17
N SER A 86 -14.79 13.88 6.58
CA SER A 86 -13.42 13.46 6.25
C SER A 86 -13.42 12.53 5.04
N PRO A 87 -12.39 12.58 4.17
CA PRO A 87 -12.25 11.63 3.07
C PRO A 87 -11.90 10.21 3.55
N TYR A 88 -11.48 10.06 4.81
CA TYR A 88 -10.95 8.81 5.35
C TYR A 88 -12.03 7.90 5.94
N ILE A 89 -13.22 8.41 6.22
CA ILE A 89 -14.31 7.67 6.87
C ILE A 89 -15.60 7.78 6.07
N LEU A 90 -16.42 6.74 6.15
CA LEU A 90 -17.75 6.71 5.52
C LEU A 90 -18.84 6.88 6.57
N HIS A 91 -19.89 7.57 6.20
CA HIS A 91 -21.10 7.56 7.01
C HIS A 91 -21.78 6.20 6.88
N VAL A 92 -22.22 5.67 8.00
CA VAL A 92 -22.92 4.40 8.06
C VAL A 92 -24.38 4.58 8.50
N ARG A 93 -25.26 3.73 8.02
CA ARG A 93 -26.64 3.64 8.48
C ARG A 93 -26.92 2.21 8.87
N TYR A 94 -27.27 1.98 10.11
CA TYR A 94 -27.75 0.70 10.61
C TYR A 94 -29.27 0.68 10.53
N LEU A 95 -29.84 -0.31 9.85
CA LEU A 95 -31.27 -0.51 9.66
C LEU A 95 -31.63 -1.86 10.24
N GLU A 96 -32.44 -1.88 11.30
CA GLU A 96 -32.59 -3.04 12.19
C GLU A 96 -33.47 -4.15 11.58
N ARG A 97 -34.53 -3.80 10.86
CA ARG A 97 -35.51 -4.72 10.27
C ARG A 97 -35.74 -4.31 8.83
N GLU A 98 -34.73 -4.49 8.01
CA GLU A 98 -34.69 -3.88 6.68
C GLU A 98 -34.76 -4.90 5.55
N PHE A 99 -34.20 -6.10 5.77
CA PHE A 99 -34.02 -7.07 4.72
C PHE A 99 -34.82 -8.35 5.00
N PHE A 100 -35.83 -8.61 4.25
CA PHE A 100 -36.59 -9.84 4.29
C PHE A 100 -35.82 -10.97 3.61
N VAL A 101 -35.63 -12.09 4.30
CA VAL A 101 -34.94 -13.27 3.78
C VAL A 101 -35.70 -14.52 4.26
N ASP A 102 -36.24 -15.27 3.33
CA ASP A 102 -36.83 -16.59 3.61
C ASP A 102 -35.69 -17.58 3.93
N SER A 103 -35.59 -18.00 5.18
CA SER A 103 -34.55 -18.90 5.65
C SER A 103 -35.14 -20.03 6.51
N ALA A 104 -34.86 -21.25 6.11
CA ALA A 104 -35.29 -22.43 6.85
C ALA A 104 -34.60 -22.60 8.21
N ASN A 105 -33.51 -21.84 8.47
CA ASN A 105 -32.71 -21.92 9.67
C ASN A 105 -32.96 -20.80 10.69
N CYS A 106 -33.87 -19.86 10.36
CA CYS A 106 -34.16 -18.69 11.18
C CYS A 106 -35.63 -18.68 11.60
N ASP A 107 -35.91 -18.19 12.80
CA ASP A 107 -37.27 -17.96 13.29
C ASP A 107 -37.78 -16.57 12.87
N GLU A 108 -36.88 -15.65 12.57
CA GLU A 108 -37.17 -14.31 12.05
C GLU A 108 -37.02 -14.31 10.53
N GLU A 109 -37.77 -13.40 9.89
CA GLU A 109 -37.74 -13.18 8.45
C GLU A 109 -37.17 -11.84 8.04
N GLU A 110 -37.03 -10.89 9.00
CA GLU A 110 -36.49 -9.54 8.76
C GLU A 110 -35.14 -9.37 9.48
N PHE A 111 -34.10 -9.06 8.71
CA PHE A 111 -32.74 -8.98 9.20
C PHE A 111 -32.15 -7.58 9.11
N PRO A 112 -31.25 -7.23 10.04
CA PRO A 112 -30.57 -5.94 10.00
C PRO A 112 -29.55 -5.89 8.88
N VAL A 113 -29.35 -4.68 8.35
CA VAL A 113 -28.27 -4.36 7.40
C VAL A 113 -27.54 -3.10 7.81
N LEU A 114 -26.26 -3.03 7.43
CA LEU A 114 -25.47 -1.82 7.49
C LEU A 114 -25.23 -1.30 6.08
N VAL A 115 -25.50 -0.01 5.87
CA VAL A 115 -25.38 0.63 4.56
C VAL A 115 -24.36 1.75 4.62
N MET A 116 -23.46 1.79 3.65
CA MET A 116 -22.48 2.86 3.45
C MET A 116 -22.28 3.10 1.96
N ASP A 117 -21.66 4.23 1.60
CA ASP A 117 -21.28 4.48 0.21
C ASP A 117 -20.26 3.40 -0.25
N TRP A 118 -20.42 2.93 -1.50
CA TRP A 118 -19.45 2.02 -2.08
C TRP A 118 -18.15 2.76 -2.41
N VAL A 119 -17.03 2.19 -2.04
CA VAL A 119 -15.70 2.70 -2.37
C VAL A 119 -15.11 1.87 -3.50
N ASP A 120 -14.89 2.50 -4.64
CA ASP A 120 -14.06 1.92 -5.68
C ASP A 120 -12.60 2.11 -5.26
N GLY A 121 -11.98 1.04 -4.85
CA GLY A 121 -10.62 0.97 -4.32
C GLY A 121 -10.22 -0.47 -4.06
N GLN A 122 -8.97 -0.69 -3.78
CA GLN A 122 -8.44 -2.01 -3.45
C GLN A 122 -7.79 -2.00 -2.06
N PRO A 123 -7.76 -3.13 -1.35
CA PRO A 123 -7.06 -3.25 -0.08
C PRO A 123 -5.60 -2.81 -0.16
N LEU A 124 -5.09 -2.23 0.91
CA LEU A 124 -3.74 -1.65 0.98
C LEU A 124 -2.63 -2.64 0.58
N ASP A 125 -2.73 -3.90 0.98
CA ASP A 125 -1.76 -4.93 0.63
C ASP A 125 -1.82 -5.32 -0.86
N ALA A 126 -3.02 -5.37 -1.43
CA ALA A 126 -3.22 -5.62 -2.86
C ALA A 126 -2.64 -4.47 -3.70
N TYR A 127 -2.86 -3.23 -3.28
CA TYR A 127 -2.26 -2.05 -3.90
C TYR A 127 -0.73 -2.12 -3.83
N LEU A 128 -0.16 -2.43 -2.67
CA LEU A 128 1.29 -2.57 -2.48
C LEU A 128 1.88 -3.60 -3.45
N ARG A 129 1.27 -4.79 -3.55
CA ARG A 129 1.75 -5.87 -4.44
C ARG A 129 1.87 -5.43 -5.91
N GLN A 130 0.96 -4.58 -6.36
CA GLN A 130 0.92 -4.10 -7.74
C GLN A 130 1.90 -2.94 -8.01
N HIS A 131 2.36 -2.24 -6.97
CA HIS A 131 3.13 -0.99 -7.12
C HIS A 131 4.54 -1.06 -6.50
N LEU A 132 5.07 -2.26 -6.21
CA LEU A 132 6.40 -2.43 -5.61
C LEU A 132 7.53 -1.84 -6.44
N ASP A 133 7.35 -1.71 -7.74
CA ASP A 133 8.33 -1.09 -8.66
C ASP A 133 8.17 0.44 -8.78
N ASP A 134 7.09 1.02 -8.25
CA ASP A 134 6.85 2.47 -8.24
C ASP A 134 7.30 3.10 -6.92
N THR A 135 8.58 3.45 -6.86
CA THR A 135 9.18 4.11 -5.67
C THR A 135 8.42 5.37 -5.25
N TYR A 136 7.96 6.19 -6.21
CA TYR A 136 7.22 7.40 -5.88
C TYR A 136 5.83 7.07 -5.35
N GLY A 137 5.13 6.12 -5.96
CA GLY A 137 3.82 5.64 -5.48
C GLY A 137 3.91 5.09 -4.07
N LEU A 138 4.93 4.29 -3.75
CA LEU A 138 5.17 3.78 -2.40
C LEU A 138 5.44 4.89 -1.37
N GLN A 139 6.24 5.90 -1.73
CA GLN A 139 6.49 7.07 -0.87
C GLN A 139 5.22 7.88 -0.63
N MET A 140 4.41 8.08 -1.69
CA MET A 140 3.12 8.77 -1.58
C MET A 140 2.14 7.99 -0.71
N LEU A 141 2.11 6.67 -0.82
CA LEU A 141 1.25 5.81 0.01
C LEU A 141 1.63 5.92 1.49
N ALA A 142 2.94 5.83 1.82
CA ALA A 142 3.42 6.02 3.20
C ALA A 142 3.06 7.40 3.74
N TYR A 143 3.24 8.46 2.94
CA TYR A 143 2.84 9.82 3.28
C TYR A 143 1.33 9.93 3.52
N SER A 144 0.50 9.42 2.60
CA SER A 144 -0.96 9.46 2.70
C SER A 144 -1.46 8.71 3.94
N PHE A 145 -0.86 7.56 4.25
CA PHE A 145 -1.17 6.81 5.47
C PHE A 145 -0.82 7.59 6.74
N CYS A 146 0.37 8.21 6.81
CA CYS A 146 0.75 9.04 7.95
C CYS A 146 -0.20 10.24 8.13
N ARG A 147 -0.70 10.83 7.04
CA ARG A 147 -1.71 11.89 7.07
C ARG A 147 -3.05 11.39 7.64
N MET A 148 -3.51 10.22 7.18
CA MET A 148 -4.71 9.58 7.70
C MET A 148 -4.54 9.21 9.18
N GLY A 149 -3.42 8.61 9.56
CA GLY A 149 -3.11 8.25 10.95
C GLY A 149 -3.09 9.48 11.86
N ALA A 150 -2.43 10.56 11.46
CA ALA A 150 -2.41 11.82 12.22
C ALA A 150 -3.82 12.42 12.39
N TRP A 151 -4.66 12.30 11.35
CA TRP A 151 -6.06 12.71 11.45
C TRP A 151 -6.83 11.82 12.43
N LEU A 152 -6.73 10.48 12.30
CA LEU A 152 -7.46 9.53 13.16
C LEU A 152 -7.12 9.72 14.64
N LEU A 153 -5.84 9.92 14.97
CA LEU A 153 -5.38 10.18 16.34
C LEU A 153 -5.81 11.53 16.92
N SER A 154 -6.31 12.44 16.09
CA SER A 154 -6.91 13.70 16.55
C SER A 154 -8.41 13.59 16.79
N GLN A 155 -9.00 12.42 16.52
CA GLN A 155 -10.42 12.17 16.71
C GLN A 155 -10.70 11.62 18.12
N PRO A 156 -11.93 11.80 18.63
CA PRO A 156 -12.33 11.20 19.92
C PRO A 156 -12.77 9.75 19.77
N PHE A 157 -12.56 9.13 18.64
CA PHE A 157 -12.92 7.75 18.33
C PHE A 157 -11.72 7.00 17.74
N ALA A 158 -11.80 5.68 17.70
CA ALA A 158 -10.80 4.81 17.10
C ALA A 158 -11.45 3.73 16.23
N HIS A 159 -10.76 3.28 15.18
CA HIS A 159 -11.26 2.24 14.28
C HIS A 159 -11.30 0.85 14.94
N GLY A 160 -10.29 0.54 15.74
CA GLY A 160 -10.22 -0.66 16.56
C GLY A 160 -9.71 -1.93 15.88
N ASP A 161 -9.69 -2.02 14.56
CA ASP A 161 -9.10 -3.12 13.78
C ASP A 161 -8.42 -2.59 12.51
N LEU A 162 -7.43 -1.67 12.69
CA LEU A 162 -6.64 -1.18 11.57
C LEU A 162 -5.71 -2.29 11.05
N LYS A 163 -5.95 -2.67 9.80
CA LYS A 163 -5.15 -3.64 9.03
C LYS A 163 -5.28 -3.36 7.54
N PRO A 164 -4.42 -3.92 6.69
CA PRO A 164 -4.45 -3.65 5.24
C PRO A 164 -5.80 -3.90 4.57
N ASP A 165 -6.54 -4.93 4.96
CA ASP A 165 -7.86 -5.24 4.39
C ASP A 165 -8.91 -4.18 4.67
N ASN A 166 -8.78 -3.47 5.81
CA ASN A 166 -9.72 -2.45 6.26
C ASN A 166 -9.33 -1.04 5.80
N ILE A 167 -8.28 -0.92 4.96
CA ILE A 167 -7.80 0.33 4.38
C ILE A 167 -7.87 0.20 2.86
N LEU A 168 -8.85 0.85 2.24
CA LEU A 168 -8.97 0.88 0.79
C LEU A 168 -8.17 2.03 0.20
N VAL A 169 -7.44 1.75 -0.87
CA VAL A 169 -6.71 2.73 -1.67
C VAL A 169 -7.47 2.95 -2.97
N ARG A 170 -7.94 4.18 -3.19
CA ARG A 170 -8.57 4.59 -4.45
C ARG A 170 -7.53 4.85 -5.54
N ASP A 171 -7.95 4.93 -6.79
CA ASP A 171 -7.09 5.20 -7.94
C ASP A 171 -6.34 6.54 -7.84
N ASP A 172 -6.89 7.51 -7.14
CA ASP A 172 -6.26 8.81 -6.88
C ASP A 172 -5.28 8.80 -5.67
N GLY A 173 -5.10 7.63 -5.04
CA GLY A 173 -4.25 7.45 -3.86
C GLY A 173 -4.90 7.87 -2.53
N THR A 174 -6.18 8.25 -2.54
CA THR A 174 -6.93 8.54 -1.31
C THR A 174 -7.21 7.26 -0.54
N LEU A 175 -6.96 7.30 0.78
CA LEU A 175 -7.24 6.18 1.68
C LEU A 175 -8.63 6.30 2.29
N VAL A 176 -9.32 5.19 2.44
CA VAL A 176 -10.63 5.11 3.09
C VAL A 176 -10.66 3.93 4.04
N LEU A 177 -11.09 4.17 5.27
CA LEU A 177 -11.30 3.13 6.27
C LEU A 177 -12.67 2.46 6.06
N VAL A 178 -12.70 1.16 6.21
CA VAL A 178 -13.91 0.34 6.11
C VAL A 178 -13.93 -0.68 7.24
N ASP A 179 -15.11 -1.27 7.50
CA ASP A 179 -15.32 -2.30 8.54
C ASP A 179 -15.15 -1.77 9.96
N TYR A 180 -16.21 -1.16 10.48
CA TYR A 180 -16.23 -0.48 11.78
C TYR A 180 -16.69 -1.36 12.95
N ASP A 181 -16.66 -2.70 12.81
CA ASP A 181 -17.14 -3.63 13.85
C ASP A 181 -16.35 -3.47 15.18
N GLY A 182 -15.06 -3.13 15.09
CA GLY A 182 -14.18 -2.90 16.24
C GLY A 182 -14.15 -1.46 16.78
N MET A 183 -14.91 -0.52 16.17
CA MET A 183 -14.80 0.91 16.45
C MET A 183 -15.20 1.28 17.88
N PHE A 184 -14.39 2.15 18.48
CA PHE A 184 -14.71 2.89 19.70
C PHE A 184 -15.22 4.29 19.34
N VAL A 185 -16.29 4.72 19.99
CA VAL A 185 -16.79 6.09 19.99
C VAL A 185 -17.03 6.57 21.41
N PRO A 186 -17.03 7.91 21.71
CA PRO A 186 -17.10 8.43 23.07
C PRO A 186 -18.30 7.93 23.89
N SER A 187 -19.43 7.70 23.22
CA SER A 187 -20.62 7.15 23.89
C SER A 187 -20.49 5.69 24.36
N MET A 188 -19.35 5.03 24.07
CA MET A 188 -18.99 3.68 24.54
C MET A 188 -17.96 3.71 25.67
N GLU A 189 -17.65 4.87 26.25
CA GLU A 189 -16.72 4.97 27.36
C GLU A 189 -17.15 4.06 28.53
N GLY A 190 -16.21 3.25 29.04
CA GLY A 190 -16.45 2.26 30.10
C GLY A 190 -17.00 0.91 29.63
N GLU A 191 -17.29 0.75 28.33
CA GLU A 191 -17.63 -0.55 27.75
C GLU A 191 -16.36 -1.39 27.46
N THR A 192 -16.56 -2.66 27.12
CA THR A 192 -15.50 -3.57 26.67
C THR A 192 -15.56 -3.77 25.16
N ALA A 193 -14.41 -3.98 24.54
CA ALA A 193 -14.35 -4.31 23.12
C ALA A 193 -14.99 -5.66 22.85
N MET A 194 -15.74 -5.77 21.74
CA MET A 194 -16.26 -7.06 21.27
C MET A 194 -15.18 -7.89 20.55
N GLU A 195 -14.19 -7.20 20.03
CA GLU A 195 -13.01 -7.79 19.38
C GLU A 195 -11.77 -6.94 19.68
N THR A 196 -10.62 -7.57 19.66
CA THR A 196 -9.37 -6.90 20.02
C THR A 196 -8.52 -6.55 18.80
N GLY A 197 -9.06 -6.68 17.60
CA GLY A 197 -8.36 -6.45 16.35
C GLY A 197 -7.36 -7.54 15.97
N SER A 198 -6.77 -7.42 14.81
CA SER A 198 -5.89 -8.41 14.20
C SER A 198 -4.55 -8.51 14.93
N PRO A 199 -4.08 -9.73 15.31
CA PRO A 199 -2.88 -9.92 16.12
C PRO A 199 -1.60 -9.30 15.56
N ASP A 200 -1.44 -9.27 14.23
CA ASP A 200 -0.26 -8.73 13.57
C ASP A 200 -0.24 -7.18 13.53
N PHE A 201 -1.33 -6.53 13.97
CA PHE A 201 -1.44 -5.06 13.97
C PHE A 201 -1.82 -4.48 15.34
N ARG A 202 -2.28 -5.27 16.28
CA ARG A 202 -2.64 -4.79 17.62
C ARG A 202 -1.46 -4.85 18.58
N HIS A 203 -1.48 -4.00 19.61
CA HIS A 203 -0.52 -4.08 20.69
C HIS A 203 -0.62 -5.45 21.40
N PRO A 204 0.52 -6.13 21.71
CA PRO A 204 0.50 -7.46 22.29
C PRO A 204 -0.18 -7.54 23.67
N LEU A 205 -0.26 -6.41 24.40
CA LEU A 205 -0.93 -6.31 25.71
C LEU A 205 -2.41 -5.87 25.61
N ARG A 206 -2.95 -5.62 24.41
CA ARG A 206 -4.34 -5.22 24.23
C ARG A 206 -5.29 -6.34 24.64
N THR A 207 -6.24 -5.99 25.48
CA THR A 207 -7.34 -6.87 25.93
C THR A 207 -8.69 -6.24 25.59
N GLU A 208 -9.77 -6.94 25.87
CA GLU A 208 -11.14 -6.42 25.71
C GLU A 208 -11.40 -5.16 26.56
N GLN A 209 -10.72 -5.01 27.71
CA GLN A 209 -10.81 -3.83 28.56
C GLN A 209 -10.05 -2.63 28.00
N SER A 210 -9.14 -2.85 27.05
CA SER A 210 -8.43 -1.79 26.34
C SER A 210 -9.32 -1.23 25.22
N PHE A 211 -10.37 -0.47 25.58
CA PHE A 211 -11.36 0.03 24.65
C PHE A 211 -11.56 1.54 24.88
N ASN A 212 -10.82 2.34 24.10
CA ASN A 212 -10.79 3.80 24.16
C ASN A 212 -10.28 4.39 22.83
N GLU A 213 -10.13 5.71 22.76
CA GLU A 213 -9.68 6.44 21.58
C GLU A 213 -8.23 6.17 21.16
N HIS A 214 -7.42 5.49 22.00
CA HIS A 214 -5.99 5.22 21.77
C HIS A 214 -5.70 3.82 21.25
N ILE A 215 -6.72 2.99 21.07
CA ILE A 215 -6.51 1.57 20.69
C ILE A 215 -5.87 1.37 19.31
N ASP A 216 -5.85 2.41 18.46
CA ASP A 216 -5.22 2.39 17.15
C ASP A 216 -3.77 2.88 17.15
N ASP A 217 -3.27 3.48 18.22
CA ASP A 217 -1.95 4.12 18.26
C ASP A 217 -0.84 3.17 17.81
N PHE A 218 -0.85 1.95 18.34
CA PHE A 218 0.11 0.92 17.96
C PHE A 218 -0.04 0.46 16.50
N SER A 219 -1.26 0.23 16.05
CA SER A 219 -1.55 -0.20 14.68
C SER A 219 -1.06 0.84 13.67
N ILE A 220 -1.31 2.12 13.96
CA ILE A 220 -0.87 3.23 13.11
C ILE A 220 0.65 3.30 13.06
N ALA A 221 1.34 3.20 14.21
CA ALA A 221 2.80 3.22 14.27
C ALA A 221 3.41 2.05 13.47
N THR A 222 2.84 0.85 13.61
CA THR A 222 3.30 -0.37 12.93
C THR A 222 3.12 -0.31 11.41
N ILE A 223 1.93 0.12 10.96
CA ILE A 223 1.64 0.23 9.52
C ILE A 223 2.48 1.36 8.91
N ALA A 224 2.60 2.53 9.56
CA ALA A 224 3.43 3.63 9.10
C ALA A 224 4.89 3.21 8.95
N LEU A 225 5.45 2.50 9.93
CA LEU A 225 6.82 1.98 9.91
C LEU A 225 7.00 1.00 8.74
N SER A 226 6.05 0.08 8.56
CA SER A 226 6.09 -0.90 7.48
C SER A 226 6.06 -0.23 6.11
N LEU A 227 5.13 0.70 5.88
CA LEU A 227 5.00 1.40 4.60
C LEU A 227 6.23 2.25 4.28
N LYS A 228 6.77 2.97 5.25
CA LYS A 228 7.99 3.77 5.06
C LYS A 228 9.19 2.88 4.76
N ALA A 229 9.37 1.77 5.47
CA ALA A 229 10.45 0.82 5.22
C ALA A 229 10.33 0.18 3.82
N ILE A 230 9.12 -0.24 3.42
CA ILE A 230 8.85 -0.78 2.07
C ILE A 230 9.16 0.27 1.00
N SER A 231 8.83 1.54 1.21
CA SER A 231 9.12 2.61 0.25
C SER A 231 10.62 2.86 0.04
N LEU A 232 11.45 2.52 1.02
CA LEU A 232 12.91 2.61 0.94
C LEU A 232 13.54 1.32 0.39
N ASN A 233 12.96 0.17 0.73
CA ASN A 233 13.41 -1.14 0.28
C ASN A 233 12.21 -2.08 0.04
N PRO A 234 11.66 -2.14 -1.19
CA PRO A 234 10.52 -2.99 -1.51
C PRO A 234 10.77 -4.50 -1.30
N GLN A 235 12.04 -4.94 -1.25
CA GLN A 235 12.37 -6.35 -1.00
C GLN A 235 11.90 -6.83 0.38
N LEU A 236 11.76 -5.92 1.36
CA LEU A 236 11.22 -6.25 2.67
C LEU A 236 9.80 -6.82 2.57
N PHE A 237 8.98 -6.30 1.67
CA PHE A 237 7.64 -6.81 1.44
C PHE A 237 7.67 -8.25 0.91
N HIS A 238 8.54 -8.56 -0.04
CA HIS A 238 8.69 -9.94 -0.53
C HIS A 238 9.20 -10.91 0.53
N GLN A 239 9.99 -10.42 1.48
CA GLN A 239 10.63 -11.25 2.50
C GLN A 239 9.70 -11.53 3.69
N TYR A 240 8.88 -10.57 4.11
CA TYR A 240 8.15 -10.62 5.38
C TYR A 240 6.63 -10.62 5.23
N ALA A 241 6.07 -10.14 4.13
CA ALA A 241 4.62 -10.05 3.97
C ALA A 241 3.97 -11.43 3.82
N ALA A 242 2.76 -11.54 4.35
CA ALA A 242 1.87 -12.68 4.17
C ALA A 242 0.47 -12.18 3.78
N SER A 243 -0.55 -13.07 3.73
CA SER A 243 -1.92 -12.68 3.34
C SER A 243 -2.50 -11.57 4.23
N ASP A 244 -2.21 -11.60 5.54
CA ASP A 244 -2.80 -10.67 6.51
C ASP A 244 -1.72 -9.86 7.26
N ARG A 245 -0.53 -9.69 6.66
CA ARG A 245 0.62 -9.09 7.32
C ARG A 245 1.42 -8.22 6.36
N LEU A 246 1.92 -7.09 6.84
CA LEU A 246 2.91 -6.27 6.13
C LEU A 246 4.34 -6.77 6.43
N LEU A 247 4.97 -6.30 7.49
CA LEU A 247 6.34 -6.70 7.85
C LEU A 247 6.43 -7.46 9.17
N PHE A 248 5.55 -7.17 10.13
CA PHE A 248 5.58 -7.75 11.46
C PHE A 248 4.49 -8.78 11.67
N SER A 249 4.82 -9.85 12.37
CA SER A 249 3.87 -10.83 12.91
C SER A 249 3.65 -10.60 14.40
N ALA A 250 2.57 -11.14 14.95
CA ALA A 250 2.32 -11.13 16.38
C ALA A 250 3.49 -11.73 17.20
N SER A 251 4.20 -12.71 16.64
CA SER A 251 5.36 -13.33 17.30
C SER A 251 6.57 -12.39 17.37
N ASP A 252 6.73 -11.45 16.45
CA ASP A 252 7.79 -10.44 16.50
C ASP A 252 7.64 -9.54 17.73
N TYR A 253 6.42 -9.19 18.10
CA TYR A 253 6.14 -8.31 19.25
C TYR A 253 6.42 -8.96 20.59
N LEU A 254 6.35 -10.29 20.70
CA LEU A 254 6.68 -11.01 21.93
C LEU A 254 8.18 -10.92 22.26
N ASN A 255 9.02 -10.78 21.26
CA ASN A 255 10.47 -10.59 21.44
C ASN A 255 11.02 -9.67 20.33
N ILE A 256 10.59 -8.42 20.35
CA ILE A 256 10.86 -7.45 19.29
C ILE A 256 12.36 -7.24 19.02
N GLY A 257 13.20 -7.36 20.05
CA GLY A 257 14.66 -7.24 19.90
C GLY A 257 15.31 -8.37 19.09
N GLN A 258 14.60 -9.46 18.85
CA GLN A 258 15.06 -10.59 18.04
C GLN A 258 14.37 -10.63 16.64
N SER A 259 13.43 -9.72 16.37
CA SER A 259 12.72 -9.67 15.10
C SER A 259 13.68 -9.44 13.92
N PRO A 260 13.72 -10.34 12.93
CA PRO A 260 14.51 -10.15 11.71
C PRO A 260 14.01 -8.93 10.91
N ALA A 261 12.69 -8.72 10.85
CA ALA A 261 12.08 -7.58 10.17
C ALA A 261 12.55 -6.26 10.79
N LEU A 262 12.51 -6.14 12.13
CA LEU A 262 13.00 -4.94 12.81
C LEU A 262 14.49 -4.70 12.55
N LYS A 263 15.31 -5.75 12.57
CA LYS A 263 16.74 -5.64 12.30
C LYS A 263 17.02 -5.06 10.90
N ASP A 264 16.30 -5.54 9.89
CA ASP A 264 16.45 -5.05 8.53
C ASP A 264 15.94 -3.60 8.39
N ILE A 265 14.84 -3.24 9.06
CA ILE A 265 14.33 -1.87 9.11
C ILE A 265 15.35 -0.93 9.78
N VAL A 266 15.94 -1.32 10.90
CA VAL A 266 16.97 -0.52 11.60
C VAL A 266 18.17 -0.23 10.69
N SER A 267 18.51 -1.12 9.78
CA SER A 267 19.59 -0.88 8.79
C SER A 267 19.32 0.28 7.84
N LEU A 268 18.07 0.69 7.70
CA LEU A 268 17.61 1.82 6.87
C LEU A 268 17.50 3.14 7.67
N SER A 269 17.86 3.17 8.95
CA SER A 269 17.68 4.32 9.86
C SER A 269 18.51 5.57 9.52
N SER A 270 19.32 5.53 8.46
CA SER A 270 19.92 6.73 7.87
C SER A 270 18.89 7.66 7.22
N ASP A 271 17.69 7.17 6.88
CA ASP A 271 16.55 7.99 6.51
C ASP A 271 15.92 8.61 7.78
N ALA A 272 15.90 9.94 7.86
CA ALA A 272 15.47 10.66 9.05
C ALA A 272 13.97 10.47 9.36
N GLU A 273 13.15 10.33 8.35
CA GLU A 273 11.71 10.08 8.53
C GLU A 273 11.47 8.66 9.06
N LEU A 274 12.15 7.66 8.51
CA LEU A 274 12.09 6.30 9.03
C LEU A 274 12.57 6.23 10.49
N ALA A 275 13.69 6.88 10.81
CA ALA A 275 14.20 6.91 12.18
C ALA A 275 13.20 7.52 13.16
N THR A 276 12.45 8.54 12.74
CA THR A 276 11.39 9.16 13.54
C THR A 276 10.23 8.20 13.78
N ILE A 277 9.74 7.51 12.74
CA ILE A 277 8.67 6.52 12.88
C ILE A 277 9.13 5.33 13.75
N LEU A 278 10.36 4.88 13.57
CA LEU A 278 10.94 3.80 14.36
C LEU A 278 10.99 4.16 15.85
N ALA A 279 11.35 5.41 16.20
CA ALA A 279 11.31 5.88 17.58
C ALA A 279 9.87 5.87 18.14
N ALA A 280 8.88 6.29 17.36
CA ALA A 280 7.49 6.26 17.75
C ALA A 280 6.97 4.82 17.93
N PHE A 281 7.33 3.90 17.04
CA PHE A 281 7.02 2.48 17.18
C PHE A 281 7.59 1.91 18.47
N HIS A 282 8.84 2.21 18.81
CA HIS A 282 9.44 1.77 20.08
C HIS A 282 8.72 2.36 21.30
N LEU A 283 8.29 3.62 21.23
CA LEU A 283 7.50 4.22 22.30
C LEU A 283 6.14 3.52 22.46
N ALA A 284 5.45 3.24 21.35
CA ALA A 284 4.18 2.52 21.36
C ALA A 284 4.33 1.08 21.92
N MET A 285 5.44 0.40 21.58
CA MET A 285 5.76 -0.94 22.12
C MET A 285 6.06 -0.92 23.63
N ALA A 286 6.75 0.12 24.10
CA ALA A 286 7.19 0.19 25.50
C ALA A 286 6.10 0.66 26.46
N ASN A 287 5.00 1.20 25.93
CA ASN A 287 3.96 1.79 26.76
C ASN A 287 2.92 0.75 27.18
N ASN A 288 2.95 0.39 28.46
CA ASN A 288 1.99 -0.53 29.05
C ASN A 288 0.56 0.06 29.13
N ASP A 289 0.41 1.36 28.96
CA ASP A 289 -0.87 2.07 29.06
C ASP A 289 -1.58 2.19 27.71
N LEU A 290 -0.99 1.69 26.63
CA LEU A 290 -1.49 1.80 25.26
C LEU A 290 -1.79 3.24 24.79
N SER A 291 -1.60 4.23 25.66
CA SER A 291 -1.82 5.63 25.36
C SER A 291 -0.56 6.27 24.82
N MET A 292 -0.70 7.03 23.75
CA MET A 292 0.20 8.09 23.36
C MET A 292 1.40 7.76 22.49
N VAL A 293 1.19 7.94 21.22
CA VAL A 293 2.25 8.41 20.35
C VAL A 293 1.93 9.84 19.91
N SER A 294 2.83 10.81 20.16
CA SER A 294 2.61 12.17 19.66
C SER A 294 2.83 12.21 18.15
N PHE A 295 1.74 12.26 17.37
CA PHE A 295 1.77 12.13 15.91
C PHE A 295 2.21 13.37 15.14
N ARG A 296 2.55 14.44 15.83
CA ARG A 296 3.23 15.58 15.19
C ARG A 296 4.56 15.17 14.57
N ILE A 297 5.17 14.09 15.08
CA ILE A 297 6.42 13.55 14.54
C ILE A 297 6.25 12.84 13.17
N PHE A 298 5.01 12.55 12.74
CA PHE A 298 4.73 11.95 11.43
C PHE A 298 4.27 12.96 10.37
N MET A 299 4.39 14.24 10.64
CA MET A 299 4.10 15.30 9.67
C MET A 299 5.29 15.46 8.71
N PHE A 300 5.41 14.54 7.76
CA PHE A 300 6.45 14.56 6.73
C PHE A 300 6.12 15.53 5.61
N ASN A 301 7.14 15.93 4.87
CA ASN A 301 6.94 16.65 3.63
C ASN A 301 6.35 15.71 2.57
N LYS A 302 5.42 16.25 1.78
CA LYS A 302 4.89 15.52 0.64
C LYS A 302 6.04 15.15 -0.32
N PRO A 303 6.18 13.88 -0.71
CA PRO A 303 7.18 13.50 -1.69
C PRO A 303 7.01 14.27 -3.00
N GLU A 304 8.11 14.75 -3.55
CA GLU A 304 8.12 15.38 -4.86
C GLU A 304 8.41 14.33 -5.91
N LYS A 305 7.57 14.29 -6.96
CA LYS A 305 7.85 13.46 -8.13
C LYS A 305 9.11 14.02 -8.78
N LYS A 306 10.23 13.31 -8.64
CA LYS A 306 11.43 13.65 -9.40
C LYS A 306 11.05 13.52 -10.88
N VAL A 307 10.88 14.64 -11.56
CA VAL A 307 10.79 14.66 -13.01
C VAL A 307 12.16 14.19 -13.48
N ILE A 308 12.26 12.91 -13.87
CA ILE A 308 13.41 12.42 -14.60
C ILE A 308 13.28 13.11 -15.94
N THR A 309 13.91 14.29 -16.08
CA THR A 309 14.14 14.88 -17.38
C THR A 309 15.04 13.86 -18.08
N LEU A 310 14.48 13.11 -19.03
CA LEU A 310 15.26 12.19 -19.85
C LEU A 310 16.31 13.06 -20.53
N LEU A 311 17.52 13.05 -20.01
CA LEU A 311 18.65 13.74 -20.61
C LEU A 311 18.81 13.18 -22.02
N SER A 312 18.93 14.07 -22.99
CA SER A 312 19.16 13.66 -24.40
C SER A 312 20.36 12.75 -24.48
N THR A 313 20.25 11.69 -25.27
CA THR A 313 21.38 10.80 -25.58
C THR A 313 22.33 11.42 -26.61
N ASP A 314 21.90 12.47 -27.34
CA ASP A 314 22.79 13.23 -28.22
C ASP A 314 23.83 13.98 -27.40
N ILE A 315 25.03 14.07 -27.97
CA ILE A 315 26.19 14.73 -27.32
C ILE A 315 26.45 16.01 -28.05
N THR A 316 26.32 17.13 -27.36
CA THR A 316 26.56 18.46 -27.95
C THR A 316 28.06 18.77 -28.03
N ASP A 317 28.43 19.75 -28.89
CA ASP A 317 29.82 20.20 -28.98
C ASP A 317 30.29 20.88 -27.69
N GLU A 318 29.40 21.52 -26.96
CA GLU A 318 29.67 22.10 -25.63
C GLU A 318 29.96 21.02 -24.59
N GLU A 319 29.16 19.95 -24.53
CA GLU A 319 29.43 18.81 -23.66
C GLU A 319 30.76 18.15 -23.96
N ARG A 320 31.12 18.02 -25.23
CA ARG A 320 32.43 17.48 -25.64
C ARG A 320 33.60 18.39 -25.20
N LYS A 321 33.42 19.69 -25.32
CA LYS A 321 34.46 20.68 -24.95
C LYS A 321 34.69 20.74 -23.47
N ASN A 322 33.61 20.59 -22.67
CA ASN A 322 33.65 20.68 -21.20
C ASN A 322 33.71 19.30 -20.53
N ALA A 323 33.96 18.25 -21.30
CA ALA A 323 34.03 16.89 -20.77
C ALA A 323 35.14 16.68 -19.78
N ILE A 324 34.87 15.97 -18.69
CA ILE A 324 35.86 15.54 -17.71
C ILE A 324 36.20 14.08 -17.99
N GLU A 325 37.50 13.83 -18.12
CA GLU A 325 38.05 12.51 -18.35
C GLU A 325 38.40 11.84 -17.02
N ASP A 326 38.11 10.55 -16.90
CA ASP A 326 38.49 9.76 -15.74
C ASP A 326 39.84 9.05 -15.96
N ASP A 327 40.30 8.33 -14.92
CA ASP A 327 41.63 7.64 -14.93
C ASP A 327 41.73 6.55 -16.03
N TYR A 328 40.61 6.19 -16.68
CA TYR A 328 40.55 5.20 -17.75
C TYR A 328 40.35 5.83 -19.12
N GLY A 329 40.44 7.15 -19.22
CA GLY A 329 40.23 7.88 -20.46
C GLY A 329 38.77 7.97 -20.92
N VAL A 330 37.79 7.63 -20.05
CA VAL A 330 36.38 7.74 -20.35
C VAL A 330 35.86 9.13 -19.97
N LYS A 331 35.20 9.77 -20.91
CA LYS A 331 34.71 11.15 -20.77
C LYS A 331 33.28 11.23 -20.35
N TYR A 332 33.01 12.12 -19.43
CA TYR A 332 31.69 12.41 -18.88
C TYR A 332 31.36 13.91 -18.98
N THR A 333 30.08 14.27 -18.94
CA THR A 333 29.67 15.64 -18.64
C THR A 333 30.21 16.08 -17.29
N ALA A 334 30.34 17.39 -17.08
CA ALA A 334 30.93 17.96 -15.84
C ALA A 334 30.16 17.55 -14.58
N ASP A 335 28.84 17.30 -14.67
CA ASP A 335 27.99 16.80 -13.60
C ASP A 335 28.08 15.27 -13.42
N GLY A 336 28.78 14.56 -14.30
CA GLY A 336 28.90 13.10 -14.28
C GLY A 336 27.67 12.31 -14.70
N LEU A 337 26.58 12.99 -15.10
CA LEU A 337 25.31 12.35 -15.40
C LEU A 337 25.27 11.67 -16.79
N LYS A 338 26.11 12.10 -17.74
CA LYS A 338 26.17 11.54 -19.09
C LYS A 338 27.59 11.05 -19.42
N LEU A 339 27.71 9.80 -19.84
CA LEU A 339 28.95 9.26 -20.42
C LEU A 339 29.00 9.65 -21.88
N ILE A 340 30.08 10.35 -22.29
CA ILE A 340 30.27 10.96 -23.62
C ILE A 340 31.02 10.01 -24.55
N SER A 341 32.20 9.53 -24.14
CA SER A 341 33.03 8.67 -25.00
C SER A 341 34.04 7.87 -24.18
N ALA A 342 34.43 6.71 -24.72
CA ALA A 342 35.51 5.88 -24.19
C ALA A 342 36.67 5.78 -25.19
N LEU A 343 37.82 5.30 -24.74
CA LEU A 343 38.97 5.01 -25.61
C LEU A 343 38.75 3.67 -26.35
N TYR A 344 39.29 3.58 -27.55
CA TYR A 344 39.20 2.40 -28.43
C TYR A 344 39.82 1.12 -27.86
N ASP A 345 40.85 1.27 -27.02
CA ASP A 345 41.60 0.21 -26.38
C ASP A 345 41.05 -0.24 -25.02
N THR A 346 39.96 0.37 -24.55
CA THR A 346 39.29 -0.03 -23.32
C THR A 346 38.85 -1.48 -23.37
N THR A 347 39.35 -2.33 -22.48
CA THR A 347 39.04 -3.79 -22.46
C THR A 347 37.92 -4.15 -21.49
N ALA A 348 37.83 -3.48 -20.34
CA ALA A 348 36.76 -3.65 -19.36
C ALA A 348 36.49 -2.32 -18.66
N TYR A 349 35.24 -2.03 -18.41
CA TYR A 349 34.89 -0.77 -17.77
C TYR A 349 33.66 -0.90 -16.85
N ILE A 350 33.71 -0.16 -15.74
CA ILE A 350 32.58 -0.02 -14.81
C ILE A 350 32.12 1.43 -14.89
N ILE A 351 30.90 1.63 -15.42
CA ILE A 351 30.31 2.98 -15.54
C ILE A 351 30.09 3.53 -14.12
N LYS A 352 30.42 4.81 -13.92
CA LYS A 352 30.30 5.51 -12.63
C LYS A 352 28.88 5.45 -12.08
N LYS A 353 28.76 5.19 -10.76
CA LYS A 353 27.47 5.31 -10.08
C LYS A 353 26.92 6.73 -10.24
N GLY A 354 25.61 6.86 -10.49
CA GLY A 354 24.97 8.16 -10.73
C GLY A 354 24.86 8.52 -12.20
N THR A 355 25.62 7.90 -13.12
CA THR A 355 25.44 8.10 -14.56
C THR A 355 24.02 7.70 -14.98
N GLN A 356 23.31 8.62 -15.60
CA GLN A 356 21.93 8.42 -16.08
C GLN A 356 21.87 8.10 -17.57
N VAL A 357 22.82 8.61 -18.36
CA VAL A 357 22.83 8.46 -19.81
C VAL A 357 24.14 7.88 -20.31
N ILE A 358 24.06 6.87 -21.16
CA ILE A 358 25.17 6.46 -22.02
C ILE A 358 24.91 7.16 -23.37
N GLY A 359 25.76 8.10 -23.72
CA GLY A 359 25.58 8.94 -24.90
C GLY A 359 25.62 8.15 -26.22
N LYS A 360 25.09 8.75 -27.27
CA LYS A 360 25.12 8.21 -28.62
C LYS A 360 26.57 7.95 -29.04
N ARG A 361 26.85 6.72 -29.51
CA ARG A 361 28.19 6.26 -29.92
C ARG A 361 29.26 6.32 -28.82
N ALA A 362 28.91 6.28 -27.55
CA ALA A 362 29.84 6.46 -26.44
C ALA A 362 30.97 5.40 -26.41
N PHE A 363 30.70 4.16 -26.79
CA PHE A 363 31.68 3.07 -26.96
C PHE A 363 31.75 2.61 -28.44
N PHE A 364 31.43 3.47 -29.37
CA PHE A 364 31.41 3.11 -30.80
C PHE A 364 32.80 2.69 -31.28
N GLU A 365 32.89 1.51 -31.92
CA GLU A 365 34.14 0.91 -32.42
C GLU A 365 35.18 0.58 -31.33
N CYS A 366 34.79 0.52 -30.03
CA CYS A 366 35.66 0.01 -28.97
C CYS A 366 35.82 -1.53 -29.17
N SER A 367 36.57 -1.92 -30.18
CA SER A 367 36.73 -3.32 -30.59
C SER A 367 37.43 -4.17 -29.52
N SER A 368 38.18 -3.57 -28.62
CA SER A 368 38.85 -4.24 -27.49
C SER A 368 37.94 -4.50 -26.30
N LEU A 369 36.76 -3.87 -26.22
CA LEU A 369 35.87 -3.96 -25.05
C LEU A 369 35.30 -5.37 -24.90
N GLN A 370 35.68 -6.06 -23.84
CA GLN A 370 35.22 -7.43 -23.52
C GLN A 370 34.09 -7.44 -22.50
N SER A 371 34.11 -6.53 -21.52
CA SER A 371 33.07 -6.45 -20.51
C SER A 371 32.76 -5.02 -20.08
N ILE A 372 31.49 -4.75 -19.79
CA ILE A 372 31.05 -3.47 -19.24
C ILE A 372 30.06 -3.71 -18.11
N THR A 373 30.12 -2.86 -17.06
CA THR A 373 29.10 -2.87 -15.98
C THR A 373 28.24 -1.62 -16.08
N ILE A 374 26.93 -1.81 -16.20
CA ILE A 374 25.93 -0.76 -16.28
C ILE A 374 25.23 -0.62 -14.91
N PRO A 375 25.33 0.52 -14.24
CA PRO A 375 24.67 0.75 -12.96
C PRO A 375 23.15 0.99 -13.14
N ASN A 376 22.37 0.74 -12.08
CA ASN A 376 20.90 0.94 -12.09
C ASN A 376 20.48 2.39 -12.32
N SER A 377 21.39 3.37 -12.13
CA SER A 377 21.13 4.78 -12.39
C SER A 377 20.92 5.09 -13.88
N VAL A 378 21.35 4.21 -14.80
CA VAL A 378 21.20 4.44 -16.23
C VAL A 378 19.73 4.31 -16.62
N THR A 379 19.22 5.39 -17.25
CA THR A 379 17.83 5.51 -17.74
C THR A 379 17.72 5.64 -19.25
N SER A 380 18.85 5.92 -19.93
CA SER A 380 18.88 6.05 -21.40
C SER A 380 20.21 5.56 -21.96
N ILE A 381 20.14 4.89 -23.11
CA ILE A 381 21.30 4.44 -23.88
C ILE A 381 21.11 4.94 -25.32
N GLY A 382 22.06 5.72 -25.81
CA GLY A 382 22.00 6.32 -27.13
C GLY A 382 22.25 5.33 -28.27
N ASP A 383 21.83 5.70 -29.45
CA ASP A 383 22.03 4.91 -30.69
C ASP A 383 23.50 4.58 -30.86
N TRP A 384 23.75 3.33 -31.25
CA TRP A 384 25.11 2.83 -31.49
C TRP A 384 26.08 2.97 -30.31
N ALA A 385 25.58 3.12 -29.09
CA ALA A 385 26.44 3.26 -27.89
C ALA A 385 27.50 2.16 -27.81
N PHE A 386 27.18 0.91 -28.19
CA PHE A 386 28.08 -0.22 -28.27
C PHE A 386 28.28 -0.75 -29.69
N GLY A 387 28.00 0.06 -30.69
CA GLY A 387 28.19 -0.32 -32.09
C GLY A 387 29.67 -0.58 -32.40
N GLY A 388 29.96 -1.69 -33.06
CA GLY A 388 31.35 -2.06 -33.40
C GLY A 388 32.19 -2.64 -32.24
N CYS A 389 31.61 -2.88 -31.07
CA CYS A 389 32.30 -3.56 -29.96
C CYS A 389 32.39 -5.08 -30.22
N SER A 390 33.24 -5.47 -31.18
CA SER A 390 33.31 -6.86 -31.66
C SER A 390 33.77 -7.88 -30.61
N SER A 391 34.54 -7.45 -29.62
CA SER A 391 35.02 -8.30 -28.52
C SER A 391 34.09 -8.38 -27.31
N LEU A 392 32.94 -7.66 -27.31
CA LEU A 392 32.05 -7.57 -26.16
C LEU A 392 31.37 -8.92 -25.88
N LYS A 393 31.73 -9.50 -24.72
CA LYS A 393 31.25 -10.81 -24.24
C LYS A 393 30.23 -10.73 -23.11
N LYS A 394 30.38 -9.68 -22.24
CA LYS A 394 29.56 -9.57 -21.03
C LYS A 394 29.15 -8.12 -20.78
N ILE A 395 27.84 -7.94 -20.56
CA ILE A 395 27.27 -6.71 -20.01
C ILE A 395 26.76 -7.05 -18.62
N ARG A 396 27.48 -6.60 -17.59
CA ARG A 396 27.12 -6.87 -16.20
C ARG A 396 26.12 -5.84 -15.73
N ILE A 397 25.04 -6.33 -15.12
CA ILE A 397 23.92 -5.52 -14.63
C ILE A 397 23.56 -5.96 -13.21
N MET A 398 22.93 -5.09 -12.45
CA MET A 398 22.48 -5.42 -11.10
C MET A 398 21.32 -6.43 -11.15
N LYS A 399 21.27 -7.31 -10.16
CA LYS A 399 20.20 -8.32 -10.03
C LYS A 399 18.82 -7.64 -10.09
N GLY A 400 17.91 -8.21 -10.89
CA GLY A 400 16.54 -7.69 -11.10
C GLY A 400 16.43 -6.56 -12.12
N SER A 401 17.52 -6.11 -12.76
CA SER A 401 17.47 -5.02 -13.77
C SER A 401 17.46 -5.51 -15.23
N ARG A 402 17.39 -6.83 -15.46
CA ARG A 402 17.50 -7.43 -16.80
C ARG A 402 16.50 -6.86 -17.79
N THR A 403 15.21 -6.84 -17.45
CA THR A 403 14.14 -6.36 -18.33
C THR A 403 14.34 -4.89 -18.70
N LYS A 404 14.65 -4.04 -17.73
CA LYS A 404 14.93 -2.61 -17.93
C LYS A 404 16.11 -2.41 -18.89
N VAL A 405 17.24 -3.04 -18.62
CA VAL A 405 18.45 -2.85 -19.46
C VAL A 405 18.25 -3.41 -20.85
N LEU A 406 17.55 -4.52 -21.00
CA LEU A 406 17.23 -5.09 -22.30
C LEU A 406 16.38 -4.13 -23.16
N GLN A 407 15.39 -3.46 -22.56
CA GLN A 407 14.61 -2.41 -23.21
C GLN A 407 15.49 -1.23 -23.64
N LEU A 408 16.39 -0.76 -22.77
CA LEU A 408 17.32 0.34 -23.07
C LEU A 408 18.30 -0.01 -24.23
N LEU A 409 18.64 -1.29 -24.37
CA LEU A 409 19.48 -1.81 -25.46
C LEU A 409 18.69 -2.14 -26.75
N GLY A 410 17.37 -1.87 -26.75
CA GLY A 410 16.49 -2.15 -27.90
C GLY A 410 16.38 -3.64 -28.23
N GLY A 411 16.39 -4.51 -27.22
CA GLY A 411 16.35 -5.97 -27.37
C GLY A 411 17.64 -6.62 -27.89
N LYS A 412 18.71 -5.84 -28.05
CA LYS A 412 20.03 -6.33 -28.48
C LYS A 412 20.85 -6.78 -27.27
N TYR A 413 21.82 -7.67 -27.52
CA TYR A 413 22.80 -8.14 -26.51
C TYR A 413 22.20 -8.97 -25.37
N GLU A 414 21.04 -9.56 -25.54
CA GLU A 414 20.38 -10.39 -24.50
C GLU A 414 21.25 -11.56 -24.05
N ASP A 415 21.97 -12.18 -24.99
CA ASP A 415 22.92 -13.26 -24.78
C ASP A 415 24.15 -12.86 -23.95
N LYS A 416 24.41 -11.57 -23.83
CA LYS A 416 25.58 -11.01 -23.12
C LYS A 416 25.27 -10.45 -21.74
N LEU A 417 23.98 -10.36 -21.37
CA LEU A 417 23.54 -9.83 -20.08
C LEU A 417 23.84 -10.82 -18.96
N VAL A 418 24.60 -10.37 -17.95
CA VAL A 418 24.96 -11.15 -16.76
C VAL A 418 24.57 -10.35 -15.52
N GLU A 419 23.67 -10.86 -14.71
CA GLU A 419 23.32 -10.29 -13.41
C GLU A 419 24.40 -10.58 -12.36
N ILE A 420 24.72 -9.55 -11.56
CA ILE A 420 25.72 -9.59 -10.50
C ILE A 420 25.14 -9.13 -9.16
#